data_48e1a9fff21bdfadf63b0ef56f3253c9
#
_entry.id   48e1a9fff21bdfadf63b0ef56f3253c9
#
_cell.length_a   1.000
_cell.length_b   1.000
_cell.length_c   1.000
_cell.angle_alpha   90.00
_cell.angle_beta   90.00
_cell.angle_gamma   90.00
#
_symmetry.space_group_name_H-M   'P 1'
#
loop_
_entity.id
_entity.type
_entity.pdbx_description
1 polymer ?
#
loop_
_entity_poly.entity_id
_entity_poly.type
_entity_poly.pdbx_seq_one_letter_code
_entity_poly.pdbx_strand_id
1 'polypeptide(L)'
;MALRPAAGAALGLLLGLLALPAAAAPACPPVKPQVRVSISDPEPRLSTAFGIDALHAKSGRPRSANVHHLALTSSRVEWEGEIDARTATGRGGVCARPERVMLTLTQTEHLIRIAREIPRGSCLFREVEAHERRHVAVNRRTLRAAAARAREAATAWAATAEGRGVTEREAVAALQRGLRHAIERTVGAMRAQRDAAHRGIDTEAEYRRLSRVCSADQRALREKLRAVSAD
;
A
#
# COMPACT_ATOMS: atom_id res chain seq x y z
N MET A 1 93.07 -27.00 10.80
CA MET A 1 91.92 -27.48 11.65
C MET A 1 90.63 -26.86 11.15
N ALA A 2 89.87 -27.62 10.36
CA ALA A 2 88.66 -27.15 9.72
C ALA A 2 87.41 -27.82 10.35
N LEU A 3 86.53 -27.04 10.95
CA LEU A 3 85.25 -27.52 11.46
C LEU A 3 84.21 -27.46 10.33
N ARG A 4 83.56 -28.57 10.11
CA ARG A 4 82.36 -28.70 9.20
C ARG A 4 81.08 -28.37 9.99
N PRO A 5 80.14 -27.64 9.46
CA PRO A 5 78.82 -27.52 10.07
C PRO A 5 77.90 -28.66 9.61
N ALA A 6 77.11 -29.21 10.56
CA ALA A 6 76.13 -30.24 10.35
C ALA A 6 74.83 -29.64 9.71
N ALA A 7 74.32 -30.28 8.64
CA ALA A 7 73.06 -29.96 8.00
C ALA A 7 71.89 -30.56 8.79
N GLY A 8 71.09 -29.74 9.41
CA GLY A 8 69.81 -30.12 10.03
C GLY A 8 68.69 -30.17 8.97
N ALA A 9 68.12 -31.34 8.70
CA ALA A 9 66.94 -31.53 7.84
C ALA A 9 65.68 -31.16 8.62
N ALA A 10 65.07 -30.07 8.26
CA ALA A 10 63.74 -29.69 8.76
C ALA A 10 62.62 -30.44 7.96
N LEU A 11 61.97 -31.39 8.64
CA LEU A 11 60.85 -32.17 8.11
C LEU A 11 59.60 -31.28 8.20
N GLY A 12 59.20 -30.62 7.09
CA GLY A 12 58.01 -29.81 7.00
C GLY A 12 56.76 -30.70 6.90
N LEU A 13 55.94 -30.72 7.94
CA LEU A 13 54.63 -31.37 7.98
C LEU A 13 53.65 -30.53 7.18
N LEU A 14 53.35 -30.88 5.91
CA LEU A 14 52.27 -30.31 5.10
C LEU A 14 50.93 -30.84 5.63
N LEU A 15 50.24 -30.08 6.49
CA LEU A 15 48.80 -30.28 6.79
C LEU A 15 48.00 -29.91 5.55
N GLY A 16 47.62 -30.91 4.76
CA GLY A 16 46.62 -30.74 3.69
C GLY A 16 45.25 -30.43 4.30
N LEU A 17 44.78 -29.18 4.23
CA LEU A 17 43.37 -28.83 4.47
C LEU A 17 42.51 -29.51 3.41
N LEU A 18 41.88 -30.61 3.78
CA LEU A 18 40.80 -31.23 2.98
C LEU A 18 39.60 -30.26 3.02
N ALA A 19 39.48 -29.41 2.00
CA ALA A 19 38.27 -28.62 1.77
C ALA A 19 37.12 -29.59 1.49
N LEU A 20 36.21 -29.77 2.45
CA LEU A 20 34.98 -30.51 2.26
C LEU A 20 34.16 -29.80 1.16
N PRO A 21 33.71 -30.51 0.12
CA PRO A 21 32.86 -29.88 -0.92
C PRO A 21 31.61 -29.34 -0.25
N ALA A 22 31.38 -28.02 -0.37
CA ALA A 22 30.12 -27.39 0.05
C ALA A 22 29.00 -28.09 -0.68
N ALA A 23 27.99 -28.61 0.05
CA ALA A 23 26.84 -29.26 -0.53
C ALA A 23 26.13 -28.28 -1.45
N ALA A 24 26.02 -28.58 -2.74
CA ALA A 24 25.36 -27.73 -3.70
C ALA A 24 23.88 -27.58 -3.33
N ALA A 25 23.39 -26.35 -3.34
CA ALA A 25 21.97 -26.07 -3.11
C ALA A 25 21.11 -26.80 -4.17
N PRO A 26 19.93 -27.32 -3.79
CA PRO A 26 19.06 -28.02 -4.74
C PRO A 26 18.65 -27.13 -5.90
N ALA A 27 18.52 -27.72 -7.10
CA ALA A 27 17.91 -27.04 -8.23
C ALA A 27 16.45 -26.75 -7.92
N CYS A 28 15.99 -25.54 -8.25
CA CYS A 28 14.58 -25.20 -8.09
C CYS A 28 13.71 -25.96 -9.12
N PRO A 29 12.49 -26.37 -8.73
CA PRO A 29 11.60 -27.07 -9.62
C PRO A 29 11.16 -26.16 -10.78
N PRO A 30 11.01 -26.69 -12.00
CA PRO A 30 10.44 -25.93 -13.12
C PRO A 30 8.96 -25.65 -12.84
N VAL A 31 8.55 -24.37 -12.93
CA VAL A 31 7.17 -23.92 -12.71
C VAL A 31 6.80 -22.85 -13.72
N LYS A 32 5.57 -22.90 -14.23
CA LYS A 32 4.95 -21.80 -14.97
C LYS A 32 3.95 -21.10 -14.03
N PRO A 33 4.33 -19.97 -13.43
CA PRO A 33 3.51 -19.32 -12.40
C PRO A 33 2.21 -18.75 -12.98
N GLN A 34 1.14 -18.85 -12.19
CA GLN A 34 -0.14 -18.21 -12.47
C GLN A 34 -0.37 -17.08 -11.47
N VAL A 35 -0.69 -15.88 -11.96
CA VAL A 35 -0.95 -14.71 -11.12
C VAL A 35 -2.39 -14.25 -11.32
N ARG A 36 -3.12 -14.11 -10.23
CA ARG A 36 -4.47 -13.55 -10.19
C ARG A 36 -4.49 -12.35 -9.26
N VAL A 37 -5.14 -11.26 -9.71
CA VAL A 37 -5.33 -10.06 -8.89
C VAL A 37 -6.81 -9.72 -8.90
N SER A 38 -7.39 -9.55 -7.72
CA SER A 38 -8.76 -9.15 -7.47
C SER A 38 -8.82 -7.80 -6.75
N ILE A 39 -9.98 -7.14 -6.83
CA ILE A 39 -10.28 -5.88 -6.16
C ILE A 39 -11.54 -6.07 -5.33
N SER A 40 -11.51 -5.60 -4.09
CA SER A 40 -12.69 -5.37 -3.27
C SER A 40 -12.89 -3.86 -3.10
N ASP A 41 -13.93 -3.32 -3.72
CA ASP A 41 -14.23 -1.87 -3.77
C ASP A 41 -15.71 -1.65 -3.38
N PRO A 42 -16.03 -1.67 -2.07
CA PRO A 42 -17.39 -1.46 -1.59
C PRO A 42 -17.87 -0.04 -1.87
N GLU A 43 -19.19 0.15 -1.95
CA GLU A 43 -19.78 1.47 -2.03
C GLU A 43 -19.40 2.34 -0.83
N PRO A 44 -19.09 3.63 -1.03
CA PRO A 44 -18.77 4.53 0.06
C PRO A 44 -19.99 4.72 0.97
N ARG A 45 -19.76 4.64 2.27
CA ARG A 45 -20.79 4.98 3.26
C ARG A 45 -20.84 6.49 3.45
N LEU A 46 -22.05 7.06 3.52
CA LEU A 46 -22.28 8.46 3.81
C LEU A 46 -22.68 8.62 5.28
N SER A 47 -22.03 9.55 5.98
CA SER A 47 -22.28 9.87 7.38
C SER A 47 -22.43 11.37 7.60
N THR A 48 -23.39 11.78 8.44
CA THR A 48 -23.56 13.15 8.92
C THR A 48 -23.41 13.26 10.44
N ALA A 49 -22.70 12.32 11.05
CA ALA A 49 -22.55 12.27 12.51
C ALA A 49 -21.60 13.34 13.09
N PHE A 50 -20.73 13.90 12.25
CA PHE A 50 -19.68 14.82 12.69
C PHE A 50 -20.03 16.27 12.38
N GLY A 51 -19.73 17.19 13.29
CA GLY A 51 -19.78 18.62 13.02
C GLY A 51 -18.53 19.14 12.32
N ILE A 52 -18.57 20.39 11.86
CA ILE A 52 -17.48 21.06 11.13
C ILE A 52 -16.16 20.99 11.88
N ASP A 53 -16.14 21.26 13.20
CA ASP A 53 -14.92 21.23 14.00
C ASP A 53 -14.29 19.82 14.08
N ALA A 54 -15.14 18.80 14.23
CA ALA A 54 -14.69 17.42 14.25
C ALA A 54 -14.16 16.96 12.87
N LEU A 55 -14.77 17.43 11.78
CA LEU A 55 -14.27 17.17 10.41
C LEU A 55 -12.95 17.89 10.17
N HIS A 56 -12.83 19.13 10.65
CA HIS A 56 -11.58 19.88 10.58
C HIS A 56 -10.44 19.16 11.31
N ALA A 57 -10.68 18.72 12.55
CA ALA A 57 -9.68 17.96 13.31
C ALA A 57 -9.25 16.67 12.60
N LYS A 58 -10.20 15.98 11.92
CA LYS A 58 -9.91 14.76 11.14
C LYS A 58 -9.17 15.03 9.84
N SER A 59 -9.27 16.23 9.27
CA SER A 59 -8.61 16.57 8.00
C SER A 59 -7.09 16.68 8.11
N GLY A 60 -6.56 16.87 9.32
CA GLY A 60 -5.14 17.13 9.58
C GLY A 60 -4.62 18.45 9.00
N ARG A 61 -5.51 19.34 8.53
CA ARG A 61 -5.13 20.64 7.94
C ARG A 61 -5.14 21.74 9.01
N PRO A 62 -4.27 22.77 8.88
CA PRO A 62 -4.30 23.92 9.77
C PRO A 62 -5.66 24.64 9.71
N ARG A 63 -6.12 25.17 10.84
CA ARG A 63 -7.31 26.03 10.85
C ARG A 63 -7.03 27.34 10.12
N SER A 64 -7.96 27.74 9.27
CA SER A 64 -7.98 29.04 8.62
C SER A 64 -9.31 29.72 8.93
N ALA A 65 -9.29 31.00 9.25
CA ALA A 65 -10.48 31.75 9.64
C ALA A 65 -11.60 31.73 8.58
N ASN A 66 -11.25 31.46 7.32
CA ASN A 66 -12.18 31.54 6.19
C ASN A 66 -12.45 30.18 5.51
N VAL A 67 -11.88 29.09 6.01
CA VAL A 67 -12.03 27.75 5.38
C VAL A 67 -12.62 26.77 6.39
N HIS A 68 -13.89 26.42 6.18
CA HIS A 68 -14.56 25.38 6.93
C HIS A 68 -14.54 24.07 6.15
N HIS A 69 -14.13 22.98 6.79
CA HIS A 69 -14.23 21.65 6.22
C HIS A 69 -15.67 21.16 6.33
N LEU A 70 -16.46 21.43 5.29
CA LEU A 70 -17.88 21.04 5.22
C LEU A 70 -18.07 19.54 5.04
N ALA A 71 -17.06 18.87 4.51
CA ALA A 71 -17.06 17.42 4.33
C ALA A 71 -15.63 16.85 4.27
N LEU A 72 -15.55 15.53 4.29
CA LEU A 72 -14.29 14.78 4.18
C LEU A 72 -14.54 13.38 3.61
N THR A 73 -13.90 13.05 2.51
CA THR A 73 -13.81 11.67 2.01
C THR A 73 -12.56 10.99 2.54
N SER A 74 -12.74 9.84 3.21
CA SER A 74 -11.65 8.98 3.67
C SER A 74 -11.60 7.69 2.87
N SER A 75 -10.38 7.23 2.55
CA SER A 75 -10.14 5.97 1.86
C SER A 75 -8.85 5.33 2.33
N ARG A 76 -8.91 4.03 2.63
CA ARG A 76 -7.74 3.20 2.94
C ARG A 76 -7.73 1.99 2.02
N VAL A 77 -6.56 1.65 1.49
CA VAL A 77 -6.36 0.43 0.71
C VAL A 77 -5.35 -0.45 1.44
N GLU A 78 -5.75 -1.69 1.64
CA GLU A 78 -4.93 -2.78 2.13
C GLU A 78 -4.79 -3.84 1.03
N TRP A 79 -3.81 -4.70 1.15
CA TRP A 79 -3.65 -5.81 0.25
C TRP A 79 -3.22 -7.06 0.97
N GLU A 80 -3.67 -8.19 0.46
CA GLU A 80 -3.32 -9.53 0.91
C GLU A 80 -2.77 -10.32 -0.26
N GLY A 81 -1.83 -11.24 0.03
CA GLY A 81 -1.25 -12.10 -0.99
C GLY A 81 -1.01 -13.50 -0.48
N GLU A 82 -1.45 -14.48 -1.26
CA GLU A 82 -1.23 -15.90 -1.03
C GLU A 82 -0.33 -16.47 -2.11
N ILE A 83 0.55 -17.39 -1.75
CA ILE A 83 1.47 -18.08 -2.65
C ILE A 83 1.34 -19.58 -2.42
N ASP A 84 0.90 -20.30 -3.47
CA ASP A 84 1.15 -21.73 -3.55
C ASP A 84 2.52 -21.92 -4.20
N ALA A 85 3.39 -22.66 -3.56
CA ALA A 85 4.75 -22.87 -4.01
C ALA A 85 5.01 -24.35 -4.29
N ARG A 86 5.79 -24.63 -5.32
CA ARG A 86 6.39 -25.94 -5.55
C ARG A 86 7.80 -25.94 -4.98
N THR A 87 8.16 -26.98 -4.23
CA THR A 87 9.43 -27.10 -3.54
C THR A 87 10.25 -28.29 -4.05
N ALA A 88 11.57 -28.17 -3.95
CA ALA A 88 12.53 -29.25 -4.13
C ALA A 88 13.51 -29.25 -2.95
N THR A 89 13.72 -30.43 -2.34
CA THR A 89 14.63 -30.62 -1.21
C THR A 89 15.91 -31.34 -1.65
N GLY A 90 17.04 -30.92 -1.13
CA GLY A 90 18.34 -31.54 -1.35
C GLY A 90 19.27 -31.35 -0.16
N ARG A 91 20.52 -31.85 -0.26
CA ARG A 91 21.50 -31.78 0.82
C ARG A 91 21.83 -30.37 1.29
N GLY A 92 21.65 -29.36 0.42
CA GLY A 92 21.89 -27.94 0.72
C GLY A 92 20.66 -27.15 1.13
N GLY A 93 19.54 -27.81 1.47
CA GLY A 93 18.29 -27.17 1.91
C GLY A 93 17.12 -27.35 0.95
N VAL A 94 16.25 -26.35 0.89
CA VAL A 94 15.01 -26.35 0.09
C VAL A 94 15.01 -25.15 -0.87
N CYS A 95 14.61 -25.40 -2.11
CA CYS A 95 14.26 -24.36 -3.05
C CYS A 95 12.77 -24.38 -3.36
N ALA A 96 12.12 -23.21 -3.33
CA ALA A 96 10.72 -23.00 -3.63
C ALA A 96 10.56 -22.05 -4.83
N ARG A 97 9.58 -22.33 -5.69
CA ARG A 97 9.14 -21.41 -6.75
C ARG A 97 7.62 -21.20 -6.68
N PRO A 98 7.12 -19.98 -6.93
CA PRO A 98 5.68 -19.74 -6.91
C PRO A 98 5.01 -20.47 -8.07
N GLU A 99 3.98 -21.27 -7.79
CA GLU A 99 3.13 -21.93 -8.77
C GLU A 99 1.85 -21.11 -9.01
N ARG A 100 1.26 -20.59 -7.92
CA ARG A 100 0.12 -19.70 -7.97
C ARG A 100 0.30 -18.54 -7.01
N VAL A 101 -0.01 -17.35 -7.48
CA VAL A 101 0.00 -16.10 -6.69
C VAL A 101 -1.39 -15.49 -6.78
N MET A 102 -2.05 -15.33 -5.66
CA MET A 102 -3.33 -14.63 -5.54
C MET A 102 -3.13 -13.34 -4.74
N LEU A 103 -3.58 -12.23 -5.30
CA LEU A 103 -3.53 -10.91 -4.66
C LEU A 103 -4.94 -10.34 -4.60
N THR A 104 -5.29 -9.74 -3.46
CA THR A 104 -6.52 -8.97 -3.30
C THR A 104 -6.17 -7.58 -2.79
N LEU A 105 -6.59 -6.54 -3.52
CA LEU A 105 -6.52 -5.16 -3.07
C LEU A 105 -7.90 -4.76 -2.56
N THR A 106 -8.00 -4.42 -1.27
CA THR A 106 -9.27 -4.10 -0.62
C THR A 106 -9.29 -2.64 -0.19
N GLN A 107 -10.34 -1.93 -0.56
CA GLN A 107 -10.64 -0.63 -0.01
C GLN A 107 -11.38 -0.80 1.33
N THR A 108 -10.63 -0.85 2.43
CA THR A 108 -11.13 -1.17 3.78
C THR A 108 -11.86 0.00 4.43
N GLU A 109 -11.49 1.23 4.08
CA GLU A 109 -12.20 2.43 4.49
C GLU A 109 -12.65 3.20 3.25
N HIS A 110 -13.95 3.44 3.10
CA HIS A 110 -14.52 4.28 2.04
C HIS A 110 -15.73 5.02 2.61
N LEU A 111 -15.48 6.24 3.09
CA LEU A 111 -16.44 7.05 3.82
C LEU A 111 -16.52 8.46 3.25
N ILE A 112 -17.74 8.95 3.06
CA ILE A 112 -18.05 10.35 2.86
C ILE A 112 -18.64 10.86 4.18
N ARG A 113 -18.06 11.88 4.77
CA ARG A 113 -18.58 12.58 5.95
C ARG A 113 -18.97 13.99 5.54
N ILE A 114 -20.23 14.35 5.74
CA ILE A 114 -20.74 15.73 5.53
C ILE A 114 -21.11 16.29 6.89
N ALA A 115 -20.78 17.54 7.13
CA ALA A 115 -21.04 18.21 8.42
C ALA A 115 -22.53 18.16 8.76
N ARG A 116 -22.85 17.82 10.02
CA ARG A 116 -24.23 17.73 10.52
C ARG A 116 -24.96 19.09 10.51
N GLU A 117 -24.22 20.18 10.48
CA GLU A 117 -24.74 21.54 10.40
C GLU A 117 -25.41 21.82 9.03
N ILE A 118 -25.10 21.02 8.01
CA ILE A 118 -25.67 21.11 6.66
C ILE A 118 -26.87 20.16 6.58
N PRO A 119 -28.10 20.69 6.42
CA PRO A 119 -29.30 19.85 6.35
C PRO A 119 -29.27 18.91 5.15
N ARG A 120 -29.62 17.64 5.37
CA ARG A 120 -29.77 16.66 4.27
C ARG A 120 -30.80 17.16 3.26
N GLY A 121 -30.51 16.97 1.97
CA GLY A 121 -31.39 17.39 0.88
C GLY A 121 -31.37 18.89 0.58
N SER A 122 -30.61 19.72 1.34
CA SER A 122 -30.40 21.13 0.99
C SER A 122 -29.58 21.28 -0.30
N CYS A 123 -29.59 22.46 -0.89
CA CYS A 123 -28.76 22.77 -2.05
C CYS A 123 -27.28 22.57 -1.73
N LEU A 124 -26.81 23.10 -0.58
CA LEU A 124 -25.43 23.00 -0.16
C LEU A 124 -25.01 21.55 0.11
N PHE A 125 -25.91 20.74 0.68
CA PHE A 125 -25.64 19.32 0.90
C PHE A 125 -25.33 18.60 -0.42
N ARG A 126 -26.15 18.82 -1.46
CA ARG A 126 -25.94 18.20 -2.78
C ARG A 126 -24.64 18.63 -3.44
N GLU A 127 -24.30 19.92 -3.34
CA GLU A 127 -23.06 20.45 -3.92
C GLU A 127 -21.81 19.88 -3.21
N VAL A 128 -21.85 19.80 -1.89
CA VAL A 128 -20.77 19.22 -1.09
C VAL A 128 -20.67 17.72 -1.34
N GLU A 129 -21.78 17.00 -1.38
CA GLU A 129 -21.78 15.57 -1.73
C GLU A 129 -21.21 15.32 -3.12
N ALA A 130 -21.59 16.12 -4.12
CA ALA A 130 -21.06 16.01 -5.48
C ALA A 130 -19.53 16.23 -5.50
N HIS A 131 -19.00 17.16 -4.69
CA HIS A 131 -17.57 17.36 -4.52
C HIS A 131 -16.90 16.12 -3.95
N GLU A 132 -17.43 15.55 -2.86
CA GLU A 132 -16.86 14.36 -2.21
C GLU A 132 -16.93 13.11 -3.12
N ARG A 133 -17.96 13.00 -3.96
CA ARG A 133 -18.05 11.91 -4.95
C ARG A 133 -16.96 11.99 -6.02
N ARG A 134 -16.39 13.16 -6.30
CA ARG A 134 -15.19 13.27 -7.17
C ARG A 134 -13.96 12.63 -6.51
N HIS A 135 -13.80 12.78 -5.19
CA HIS A 135 -12.76 12.07 -4.42
C HIS A 135 -12.97 10.55 -4.47
N VAL A 136 -14.21 10.09 -4.33
CA VAL A 136 -14.56 8.67 -4.51
C VAL A 136 -14.15 8.16 -5.89
N ALA A 137 -14.45 8.92 -6.95
CA ALA A 137 -14.07 8.54 -8.31
C ALA A 137 -12.55 8.43 -8.50
N VAL A 138 -11.77 9.33 -7.86
CA VAL A 138 -10.30 9.23 -7.80
C VAL A 138 -9.87 7.96 -7.09
N ASN A 139 -10.44 7.65 -5.91
CA ASN A 139 -10.12 6.46 -5.13
C ASN A 139 -10.30 5.19 -5.96
N ARG A 140 -11.45 5.04 -6.62
CA ARG A 140 -11.78 3.90 -7.47
C ARG A 140 -10.86 3.78 -8.69
N ARG A 141 -10.61 4.90 -9.38
CA ARG A 141 -9.72 4.90 -10.55
C ARG A 141 -8.29 4.51 -10.18
N THR A 142 -7.76 5.05 -9.10
CA THR A 142 -6.40 4.75 -8.65
C THR A 142 -6.27 3.31 -8.14
N LEU A 143 -7.29 2.75 -7.50
CA LEU A 143 -7.33 1.35 -7.08
C LEU A 143 -7.29 0.40 -8.28
N ARG A 144 -8.13 0.64 -9.31
CA ARG A 144 -8.11 -0.17 -10.55
C ARG A 144 -6.76 -0.11 -11.27
N ALA A 145 -6.17 1.08 -11.36
CA ALA A 145 -4.84 1.24 -11.95
C ALA A 145 -3.75 0.53 -11.13
N ALA A 146 -3.86 0.55 -9.80
CA ALA A 146 -2.95 -0.17 -8.91
C ALA A 146 -3.06 -1.69 -9.09
N ALA A 147 -4.27 -2.22 -9.24
CA ALA A 147 -4.48 -3.66 -9.47
C ALA A 147 -3.85 -4.14 -10.79
N ALA A 148 -3.96 -3.34 -11.87
CA ALA A 148 -3.28 -3.65 -13.13
C ALA A 148 -1.76 -3.70 -12.96
N ARG A 149 -1.17 -2.68 -12.32
CA ARG A 149 0.28 -2.63 -12.04
C ARG A 149 0.73 -3.73 -11.08
N ALA A 150 -0.09 -4.07 -10.08
CA ALA A 150 0.20 -5.16 -9.15
C ALA A 150 0.25 -6.51 -9.89
N ARG A 151 -0.62 -6.72 -10.88
CA ARG A 151 -0.59 -7.91 -11.73
C ARG A 151 0.70 -7.97 -12.53
N GLU A 152 1.10 -6.89 -13.18
CA GLU A 152 2.36 -6.80 -13.94
C GLU A 152 3.56 -7.06 -13.03
N ALA A 153 3.64 -6.38 -11.88
CA ALA A 153 4.73 -6.53 -10.92
C ALA A 153 4.82 -7.95 -10.34
N ALA A 154 3.67 -8.55 -9.96
CA ALA A 154 3.63 -9.92 -9.44
C ALA A 154 3.98 -10.94 -10.52
N THR A 155 3.57 -10.72 -11.78
CA THR A 155 3.91 -11.61 -12.90
C THR A 155 5.41 -11.57 -13.21
N ALA A 156 5.99 -10.37 -13.28
CA ALA A 156 7.42 -10.20 -13.49
C ALA A 156 8.24 -10.82 -12.35
N TRP A 157 7.82 -10.60 -11.10
CA TRP A 157 8.46 -11.20 -9.93
C TRP A 157 8.34 -12.73 -9.95
N ALA A 158 7.15 -13.28 -10.17
CA ALA A 158 6.90 -14.72 -10.11
C ALA A 158 7.69 -15.49 -11.19
N ALA A 159 7.94 -14.89 -12.34
CA ALA A 159 8.68 -15.51 -13.44
C ALA A 159 10.11 -15.93 -13.05
N THR A 160 10.75 -15.16 -12.15
CA THR A 160 12.14 -15.36 -11.74
C THR A 160 12.32 -15.67 -10.26
N ALA A 161 11.24 -15.58 -9.45
CA ALA A 161 11.33 -15.72 -8.01
C ALA A 161 11.76 -17.13 -7.60
N GLU A 162 12.75 -17.17 -6.70
CA GLU A 162 13.20 -18.36 -5.99
C GLU A 162 13.28 -18.05 -4.51
N GLY A 163 12.69 -18.91 -3.70
CA GLY A 163 12.85 -18.90 -2.25
C GLY A 163 13.78 -20.00 -1.83
N ARG A 164 14.76 -19.71 -1.00
CA ARG A 164 15.71 -20.67 -0.47
C ARG A 164 15.71 -20.63 1.07
N GLY A 165 15.88 -21.79 1.69
CA GLY A 165 15.92 -21.95 3.13
C GLY A 165 16.45 -23.33 3.53
N VAL A 166 16.70 -23.52 4.81
CA VAL A 166 17.01 -24.84 5.37
C VAL A 166 15.76 -25.72 5.41
N THR A 167 14.60 -25.08 5.59
CA THR A 167 13.28 -25.73 5.63
C THR A 167 12.36 -25.16 4.53
N GLU A 168 11.32 -25.90 4.19
CA GLU A 168 10.28 -25.46 3.26
C GLU A 168 9.62 -24.14 3.73
N ARG A 169 9.32 -24.03 5.02
CA ARG A 169 8.76 -22.80 5.61
C ARG A 169 9.66 -21.58 5.37
N GLU A 170 10.97 -21.72 5.52
CA GLU A 170 11.91 -20.62 5.26
C GLU A 170 11.99 -20.25 3.78
N ALA A 171 11.98 -21.25 2.91
CA ALA A 171 11.97 -21.04 1.47
C ALA A 171 10.70 -20.31 1.02
N VAL A 172 9.53 -20.72 1.50
CA VAL A 172 8.24 -20.06 1.23
C VAL A 172 8.21 -18.64 1.82
N ALA A 173 8.72 -18.46 3.06
CA ALA A 173 8.82 -17.13 3.67
C ALA A 173 9.73 -16.18 2.87
N ALA A 174 10.76 -16.69 2.21
CA ALA A 174 11.58 -15.88 1.29
C ALA A 174 10.79 -15.42 0.08
N LEU A 175 9.93 -16.25 -0.51
CA LEU A 175 9.00 -15.86 -1.57
C LEU A 175 8.02 -14.79 -1.09
N GLN A 176 7.43 -14.96 0.09
CA GLN A 176 6.49 -13.98 0.67
C GLN A 176 7.13 -12.61 0.85
N ARG A 177 8.39 -12.55 1.33
CA ARG A 177 9.14 -11.29 1.44
C ARG A 177 9.37 -10.63 0.08
N GLY A 178 9.73 -11.43 -0.93
CA GLY A 178 9.92 -10.94 -2.30
C GLY A 178 8.65 -10.37 -2.92
N LEU A 179 7.51 -11.08 -2.78
CA LEU A 179 6.21 -10.61 -3.22
C LEU A 179 5.82 -9.31 -2.51
N ARG A 180 5.97 -9.27 -1.19
CA ARG A 180 5.70 -8.06 -0.40
C ARG A 180 6.47 -6.86 -0.94
N HIS A 181 7.77 -7.00 -1.17
CA HIS A 181 8.58 -5.91 -1.70
C HIS A 181 8.11 -5.43 -3.09
N ALA A 182 7.70 -6.35 -3.98
CA ALA A 182 7.21 -6.00 -5.29
C ALA A 182 5.88 -5.23 -5.22
N ILE A 183 4.95 -5.63 -4.35
CA ILE A 183 3.61 -5.03 -4.23
C ILE A 183 3.60 -3.73 -3.44
N GLU A 184 4.39 -3.60 -2.37
CA GLU A 184 4.48 -2.37 -1.58
C GLU A 184 4.90 -1.16 -2.43
N ARG A 185 5.79 -1.34 -3.40
CA ARG A 185 6.15 -0.26 -4.34
C ARG A 185 4.96 0.19 -5.17
N THR A 186 4.13 -0.74 -5.64
CA THR A 186 2.93 -0.44 -6.43
C THR A 186 1.87 0.29 -5.60
N VAL A 187 1.65 -0.17 -4.37
CA VAL A 187 0.70 0.46 -3.43
C VAL A 187 1.19 1.84 -3.00
N GLY A 188 2.48 2.01 -2.75
CA GLY A 188 3.08 3.32 -2.46
C GLY A 188 2.91 4.32 -3.61
N ALA A 189 3.17 3.90 -4.84
CA ALA A 189 2.95 4.72 -6.03
C ALA A 189 1.47 5.09 -6.23
N MET A 190 0.54 4.17 -5.95
CA MET A 190 -0.90 4.45 -5.97
C MET A 190 -1.26 5.54 -4.94
N ARG A 191 -0.77 5.45 -3.70
CA ARG A 191 -1.03 6.46 -2.66
C ARG A 191 -0.58 7.84 -3.12
N ALA A 192 0.65 7.97 -3.61
CA ALA A 192 1.19 9.24 -4.12
C ALA A 192 0.36 9.81 -5.29
N GLN A 193 -0.05 8.96 -6.24
CA GLN A 193 -0.89 9.35 -7.36
C GLN A 193 -2.29 9.79 -6.89
N ARG A 194 -2.86 9.10 -5.92
CA ARG A 194 -4.16 9.43 -5.31
C ARG A 194 -4.11 10.80 -4.64
N ASP A 195 -3.09 11.04 -3.82
CA ASP A 195 -2.91 12.31 -3.11
C ASP A 195 -2.73 13.48 -4.09
N ALA A 196 -1.98 13.29 -5.17
CA ALA A 196 -1.84 14.29 -6.23
C ALA A 196 -3.17 14.60 -6.91
N ALA A 197 -3.97 13.57 -7.22
CA ALA A 197 -5.28 13.74 -7.84
C ALA A 197 -6.31 14.40 -6.90
N HIS A 198 -6.26 14.14 -5.59
CA HIS A 198 -7.08 14.82 -4.59
C HIS A 198 -6.75 16.31 -4.51
N ARG A 199 -5.46 16.69 -4.50
CA ARG A 199 -5.07 18.10 -4.56
C ARG A 199 -5.60 18.81 -5.81
N GLY A 200 -5.74 18.10 -6.93
CA GLY A 200 -6.34 18.64 -8.15
C GLY A 200 -7.85 18.90 -8.05
N ILE A 201 -8.55 18.27 -7.11
CA ILE A 201 -9.96 18.54 -6.79
C ILE A 201 -10.06 19.69 -5.79
N ASP A 202 -9.26 19.65 -4.72
CA ASP A 202 -9.23 20.58 -3.59
C ASP A 202 -8.50 21.89 -3.94
N THR A 203 -8.91 22.53 -5.02
CA THR A 203 -8.32 23.80 -5.46
C THR A 203 -8.99 25.00 -4.80
N GLU A 204 -8.26 26.10 -4.69
CA GLU A 204 -8.83 27.36 -4.21
C GLU A 204 -10.02 27.83 -5.07
N ALA A 205 -9.95 27.62 -6.38
CA ALA A 205 -11.05 27.93 -7.28
C ALA A 205 -12.31 27.13 -6.95
N GLU A 206 -12.19 25.85 -6.64
CA GLU A 206 -13.31 25.00 -6.23
C GLU A 206 -13.87 25.42 -4.87
N TYR A 207 -13.04 25.74 -3.90
CA TYR A 207 -13.52 26.26 -2.62
C TYR A 207 -14.22 27.62 -2.75
N ARG A 208 -13.73 28.52 -3.60
CA ARG A 208 -14.44 29.76 -3.95
C ARG A 208 -15.79 29.50 -4.64
N ARG A 209 -15.85 28.50 -5.53
CA ARG A 209 -17.12 28.10 -6.14
C ARG A 209 -18.13 27.63 -5.10
N LEU A 210 -17.71 26.68 -4.25
CA LEU A 210 -18.57 26.12 -3.19
C LEU A 210 -19.05 27.18 -2.20
N SER A 211 -18.25 28.20 -1.90
CA SER A 211 -18.63 29.27 -0.98
C SER A 211 -19.69 30.24 -1.57
N ARG A 212 -19.87 30.25 -2.88
CA ARG A 212 -20.80 31.15 -3.59
C ARG A 212 -22.12 30.50 -3.99
N VAL A 213 -22.13 29.17 -4.14
CA VAL A 213 -23.35 28.43 -4.48
C VAL A 213 -24.28 28.35 -3.26
N CYS A 214 -25.60 28.18 -3.52
CA CYS A 214 -26.58 27.94 -2.46
C CYS A 214 -26.62 29.06 -1.39
N SER A 215 -26.71 30.31 -1.80
CA SER A 215 -26.57 31.50 -0.94
C SER A 215 -27.47 31.49 0.31
N ALA A 216 -28.67 30.93 0.23
CA ALA A 216 -29.59 30.82 1.38
C ALA A 216 -29.02 29.85 2.43
N ASP A 217 -28.59 28.65 2.00
CA ASP A 217 -28.01 27.64 2.90
C ASP A 217 -26.68 28.16 3.52
N GLN A 218 -25.88 28.89 2.73
CA GLN A 218 -24.66 29.51 3.21
C GLN A 218 -24.91 30.57 4.31
N ARG A 219 -26.00 31.36 4.18
CA ARG A 219 -26.40 32.32 5.23
C ARG A 219 -26.82 31.58 6.51
N ALA A 220 -27.72 30.62 6.35
CA ALA A 220 -28.21 29.83 7.49
C ALA A 220 -27.08 29.09 8.22
N LEU A 221 -26.11 28.56 7.48
CA LEU A 221 -24.93 27.92 8.07
C LEU A 221 -24.09 28.93 8.88
N ARG A 222 -23.81 30.11 8.33
CA ARG A 222 -23.06 31.16 9.07
C ARG A 222 -23.77 31.62 10.33
N GLU A 223 -25.08 31.73 10.32
CA GLU A 223 -25.88 32.08 11.51
C GLU A 223 -25.76 31.01 12.59
N LYS A 224 -25.89 29.73 12.23
CA LYS A 224 -25.67 28.60 13.15
C LYS A 224 -24.27 28.62 13.80
N LEU A 225 -23.23 28.84 12.98
CA LEU A 225 -21.85 28.85 13.49
C LEU A 225 -21.57 30.01 14.44
N ARG A 226 -22.17 31.21 14.21
CA ARG A 226 -22.08 32.34 15.12
C ARG A 226 -22.78 32.10 16.46
N ALA A 227 -23.95 31.45 16.44
CA ALA A 227 -24.68 31.11 17.66
C ALA A 227 -23.87 30.15 18.55
N VAL A 228 -23.25 29.12 17.97
CA VAL A 228 -22.41 28.17 18.73
C VAL A 228 -21.12 28.80 19.30
N SER A 229 -20.62 29.88 18.70
CA SER A 229 -19.40 30.54 19.15
C SER A 229 -19.67 31.61 20.23
N ALA A 230 -20.93 31.89 20.55
CA ALA A 230 -21.36 32.89 21.55
C ALA A 230 -21.74 32.27 22.90
N ASP A 231 -21.90 30.93 22.95
CA ASP A 231 -22.11 30.12 24.15
C ASP A 231 -20.76 29.55 24.64
#